data_61e35013f6797af304baa9f4e092348b
#
_entry.id   61e35013f6797af304baa9f4e092348b
#
_cell.length_a   1.000
_cell.length_b   1.000
_cell.length_c   1.000
_cell.angle_alpha   90.00
_cell.angle_beta   90.00
_cell.angle_gamma   90.00
#
_symmetry.space_group_name_H-M   'P 1'
#
loop_
_entity.id
_entity.type
_entity.pdbx_description
1 polymer ?
#
loop_
_entity_poly.entity_id
_entity_poly.type
_entity_poly.pdbx_seq_one_letter_code
_entity_poly.pdbx_strand_id
1 'polypeptide(L)'
;MKRQLLAICFLFLALCACSRVVVSRHPGFDFPPTNPDSILVHDRRAPDYPFIIIGRISLDTTWTIKPGKDQKKIKGLAARAGADGILVTGFDVDIDAFNRHVTARGYETVSGSDLSSFAAATRARPDYLEQARIFGYLIKRTG
;
A
#
# COMPACT_ATOMS: atom_id res chain seq x y z
N MET A 1 2.78 27.63 -36.95
CA MET A 1 1.72 27.32 -35.96
C MET A 1 1.41 25.81 -35.84
N LYS A 2 1.18 25.05 -36.90
CA LYS A 2 0.88 23.60 -36.83
C LYS A 2 1.97 22.73 -36.15
N ARG A 3 3.26 23.06 -36.34
CA ARG A 3 4.38 22.32 -35.73
C ARG A 3 4.48 22.53 -34.22
N GLN A 4 4.14 23.70 -33.69
CA GLN A 4 4.16 24.00 -32.27
C GLN A 4 3.01 23.30 -31.53
N LEU A 5 1.84 23.22 -32.17
CA LEU A 5 0.69 22.48 -31.59
C LEU A 5 0.99 20.99 -31.46
N LEU A 6 1.66 20.39 -32.45
CA LEU A 6 2.05 18.98 -32.41
C LEU A 6 3.04 18.68 -31.27
N ALA A 7 4.01 19.58 -31.04
CA ALA A 7 5.00 19.43 -29.96
C ALA A 7 4.32 19.52 -28.57
N ILE A 8 3.34 20.39 -28.40
CA ILE A 8 2.59 20.55 -27.15
C ILE A 8 1.73 19.31 -26.90
N CYS A 9 1.04 18.75 -27.92
CA CYS A 9 0.29 17.51 -27.77
C CYS A 9 1.18 16.31 -27.41
N PHE A 10 2.38 16.21 -27.97
CA PHE A 10 3.34 15.16 -27.61
C PHE A 10 3.85 15.30 -26.17
N LEU A 11 4.07 16.54 -25.72
CA LEU A 11 4.47 16.81 -24.34
C LEU A 11 3.37 16.43 -23.33
N PHE A 12 2.10 16.69 -23.64
CA PHE A 12 0.97 16.28 -22.80
C PHE A 12 0.75 14.77 -22.79
N LEU A 13 0.96 14.07 -23.89
CA LEU A 13 0.88 12.60 -23.96
C LEU A 13 2.01 11.91 -23.16
N ALA A 14 3.20 12.50 -23.13
CA ALA A 14 4.31 11.98 -22.32
C ALA A 14 4.09 12.11 -20.80
N LEU A 15 3.26 13.07 -20.37
CA LEU A 15 2.91 13.26 -18.96
C LEU A 15 1.84 12.27 -18.45
N CYS A 16 1.12 11.59 -19.34
CA CYS A 16 0.09 10.61 -18.98
C CYS A 16 0.63 9.19 -18.69
N ALA A 17 1.92 8.95 -18.88
CA ALA A 17 2.57 7.66 -18.55
C ALA A 17 2.96 7.56 -17.06
N CYS A 18 2.29 8.27 -16.16
CA CYS A 18 2.52 8.13 -14.74
C CYS A 18 1.90 6.81 -14.24
N SER A 19 2.75 5.84 -13.93
CA SER A 19 2.39 4.65 -13.17
C SER A 19 1.50 5.03 -11.98
N ARG A 20 0.27 4.52 -11.97
CA ARG A 20 -0.77 4.85 -11.00
C ARG A 20 -0.52 4.11 -9.68
N VAL A 21 0.43 4.59 -8.92
CA VAL A 21 0.55 4.20 -7.51
C VAL A 21 -0.22 5.24 -6.70
N VAL A 22 -1.28 4.83 -6.06
CA VAL A 22 -2.05 5.69 -5.16
C VAL A 22 -1.75 5.27 -3.72
N VAL A 23 -1.26 6.22 -2.94
CA VAL A 23 -1.02 6.05 -1.50
C VAL A 23 -2.05 6.88 -0.75
N SER A 24 -2.78 6.25 0.15
CA SER A 24 -3.71 6.91 1.06
C SER A 24 -3.39 6.56 2.50
N ARG A 25 -3.25 7.59 3.36
CA ARG A 25 -3.17 7.40 4.80
C ARG A 25 -4.55 7.09 5.36
N HIS A 26 -4.60 6.23 6.36
CA HIS A 26 -5.84 6.02 7.11
C HIS A 26 -6.05 7.19 8.08
N PRO A 27 -7.27 7.73 8.21
CA PRO A 27 -7.55 8.82 9.14
C PRO A 27 -7.13 8.49 10.57
N GLY A 28 -6.57 9.47 11.27
CA GLY A 28 -6.13 9.31 12.66
C GLY A 28 -4.67 8.87 12.83
N PHE A 29 -3.95 8.59 11.75
CA PHE A 29 -2.52 8.26 11.80
C PHE A 29 -1.69 9.35 11.13
N ASP A 30 -0.91 10.07 11.92
CA ASP A 30 0.05 11.08 11.45
C ASP A 30 1.42 10.82 12.07
N PHE A 31 2.18 9.98 11.39
CA PHE A 31 3.55 9.65 11.78
C PHE A 31 4.56 10.48 10.98
N PRO A 32 5.68 10.87 11.58
CA PRO A 32 6.75 11.54 10.87
C PRO A 32 7.33 10.64 9.77
N PRO A 33 7.82 11.21 8.67
CA PRO A 33 8.48 10.44 7.62
C PRO A 33 9.63 9.58 8.16
N THR A 34 9.76 8.38 7.59
CA THR A 34 10.83 7.43 7.91
C THR A 34 11.88 7.40 6.80
N ASN A 35 12.97 6.64 7.00
CA ASN A 35 13.98 6.46 5.97
C ASN A 35 13.48 5.47 4.91
N PRO A 36 13.45 5.84 3.60
CA PRO A 36 13.04 4.93 2.53
C PRO A 36 13.86 3.64 2.45
N ASP A 37 15.12 3.68 2.80
CA ASP A 37 16.01 2.51 2.74
C ASP A 37 15.69 1.49 3.83
N SER A 38 15.08 1.91 4.94
CA SER A 38 14.66 1.03 6.03
C SER A 38 13.31 0.35 5.79
N ILE A 39 12.56 0.74 4.74
CA ILE A 39 11.25 0.17 4.44
C ILE A 39 11.40 -1.28 3.96
N LEU A 40 10.78 -2.20 4.69
CA LEU A 40 10.69 -3.60 4.31
C LEU A 40 9.42 -3.86 3.48
N VAL A 41 9.56 -4.68 2.44
CA VAL A 41 8.43 -5.12 1.62
C VAL A 41 8.14 -6.58 1.93
N HIS A 42 6.96 -6.84 2.47
CA HIS A 42 6.45 -8.16 2.79
C HIS A 42 5.47 -8.59 1.70
N ASP A 43 5.86 -9.55 0.87
CA ASP A 43 5.01 -10.06 -0.20
C ASP A 43 4.19 -11.24 0.30
N ARG A 44 2.88 -11.06 0.42
CA ARG A 44 1.88 -12.06 0.80
C ARG A 44 2.15 -12.82 2.10
N ARG A 45 3.07 -12.35 2.91
CA ARG A 45 3.42 -12.94 4.20
C ARG A 45 3.39 -11.87 5.28
N ALA A 46 2.69 -12.13 6.36
CA ALA A 46 2.72 -11.25 7.53
C ALA A 46 4.14 -11.13 8.08
N PRO A 47 4.55 -9.91 8.52
CA PRO A 47 5.80 -9.75 9.26
C PRO A 47 5.78 -10.58 10.54
N ASP A 48 6.94 -10.94 11.02
CA ASP A 48 7.17 -11.65 12.29
C ASP A 48 7.28 -10.70 13.51
N TYR A 49 6.95 -9.44 13.33
CA TYR A 49 6.89 -8.43 14.39
C TYR A 49 5.47 -7.83 14.48
N PRO A 50 5.07 -7.30 15.66
CA PRO A 50 3.76 -6.66 15.81
C PRO A 50 3.70 -5.35 15.02
N PHE A 51 2.55 -5.11 14.35
CA PHE A 51 2.34 -3.93 13.53
C PHE A 51 0.87 -3.52 13.51
N ILE A 52 0.63 -2.28 13.15
CA ILE A 52 -0.67 -1.74 12.77
C ILE A 52 -0.67 -1.30 11.31
N ILE A 53 -1.83 -1.24 10.70
CA ILE A 53 -2.01 -0.71 9.34
C ILE A 53 -2.34 0.78 9.45
N ILE A 54 -1.54 1.62 8.80
CA ILE A 54 -1.66 3.09 8.83
C ILE A 54 -2.09 3.70 7.50
N GLY A 55 -2.31 2.87 6.48
CA GLY A 55 -2.75 3.33 5.17
C GLY A 55 -2.74 2.24 4.13
N ARG A 56 -3.06 2.63 2.89
CA ARG A 56 -3.16 1.74 1.73
C ARG A 56 -2.26 2.22 0.60
N ILE A 57 -1.74 1.25 -0.16
CA ILE A 57 -1.14 1.45 -1.49
C ILE A 57 -1.97 0.66 -2.49
N SER A 58 -2.54 1.32 -3.48
CA SER A 58 -3.15 0.67 -4.64
C SER A 58 -2.14 0.64 -5.78
N LEU A 59 -1.90 -0.55 -6.30
CA LEU A 59 -1.07 -0.80 -7.47
C LEU A 59 -1.97 -1.26 -8.61
N ASP A 60 -1.76 -0.73 -9.82
CA ASP A 60 -2.47 -1.21 -11.00
C ASP A 60 -2.04 -2.65 -11.32
N THR A 61 -2.98 -3.51 -11.75
CA THR A 61 -2.76 -4.96 -11.98
C THR A 61 -1.75 -5.29 -13.06
N THR A 62 -1.50 -4.36 -13.95
CA THR A 62 -0.43 -4.48 -14.95
C THR A 62 0.96 -4.34 -14.33
N TRP A 63 1.03 -4.06 -13.04
CA TRP A 63 2.26 -3.77 -12.34
C TRP A 63 2.86 -5.02 -11.70
N THR A 64 3.83 -5.58 -12.37
CA THR A 64 4.81 -6.42 -11.70
C THR A 64 5.78 -5.49 -10.99
N ILE A 65 5.86 -5.55 -9.66
CA ILE A 65 6.88 -4.80 -8.89
C ILE A 65 8.24 -5.28 -9.38
N LYS A 66 8.79 -4.56 -10.34
CA LYS A 66 10.13 -4.85 -10.83
C LYS A 66 11.13 -4.50 -9.74
N PRO A 67 12.05 -5.39 -9.39
CA PRO A 67 13.15 -5.05 -8.49
C PRO A 67 13.89 -3.82 -9.00
N GLY A 68 14.20 -2.87 -8.13
CA GLY A 68 14.97 -1.68 -8.45
C GLY A 68 14.17 -0.38 -8.45
N LYS A 69 13.97 0.25 -9.61
CA LYS A 69 13.43 1.62 -9.71
C LYS A 69 12.02 1.78 -9.13
N ASP A 70 11.15 0.80 -9.38
CA ASP A 70 9.77 0.83 -8.92
C ASP A 70 9.68 0.60 -7.42
N GLN A 71 10.48 -0.32 -6.91
CA GLN A 71 10.58 -0.59 -5.48
C GLN A 71 11.07 0.65 -4.73
N LYS A 72 12.07 1.37 -5.27
CA LYS A 72 12.56 2.62 -4.69
C LYS A 72 11.47 3.69 -4.62
N LYS A 73 10.66 3.84 -5.67
CA LYS A 73 9.54 4.79 -5.71
C LYS A 73 8.49 4.46 -4.65
N ILE A 74 8.10 3.19 -4.54
CA ILE A 74 7.10 2.71 -3.57
C ILE A 74 7.60 2.92 -2.14
N LYS A 75 8.84 2.56 -1.86
CA LYS A 75 9.48 2.78 -0.55
C LYS A 75 9.53 4.27 -0.18
N GLY A 76 9.85 5.14 -1.15
CA GLY A 76 9.84 6.58 -0.93
C GLY A 76 8.44 7.13 -0.59
N LEU A 77 7.38 6.61 -1.20
CA LEU A 77 6.00 6.98 -0.90
C LEU A 77 5.59 6.49 0.50
N ALA A 78 5.92 5.25 0.85
CA ALA A 78 5.64 4.66 2.16
C ALA A 78 6.38 5.42 3.29
N ALA A 79 7.65 5.73 3.08
CA ALA A 79 8.45 6.50 4.02
C ALA A 79 7.86 7.89 4.30
N ARG A 80 7.41 8.61 3.27
CA ARG A 80 6.73 9.90 3.42
C ARG A 80 5.42 9.80 4.19
N ALA A 81 4.77 8.65 4.15
CA ALA A 81 3.57 8.37 4.94
C ALA A 81 3.88 7.97 6.40
N GLY A 82 5.16 7.85 6.78
CA GLY A 82 5.59 7.45 8.12
C GLY A 82 5.57 5.95 8.37
N ALA A 83 5.46 5.13 7.32
CA ALA A 83 5.47 3.67 7.42
C ALA A 83 6.88 3.13 7.73
N ASP A 84 6.92 1.95 8.34
CA ASP A 84 8.15 1.18 8.53
C ASP A 84 8.24 0.00 7.55
N GLY A 85 7.11 -0.36 6.93
CA GLY A 85 7.04 -1.42 5.95
C GLY A 85 5.82 -1.33 5.04
N ILE A 86 5.82 -2.19 4.05
CA ILE A 86 4.73 -2.38 3.09
C ILE A 86 4.35 -3.86 3.13
N LEU A 87 3.08 -4.15 3.38
CA LEU A 87 2.54 -5.49 3.29
C LEU A 87 1.71 -5.61 2.01
N VAL A 88 2.17 -6.41 1.06
CA VAL A 88 1.43 -6.69 -0.18
C VAL A 88 0.53 -7.89 0.06
N THR A 89 -0.76 -7.72 -0.20
CA THR A 89 -1.77 -8.79 -0.09
C THR A 89 -2.51 -8.93 -1.41
N GLY A 90 -3.13 -10.06 -1.65
CA GLY A 90 -4.04 -10.25 -2.79
C GLY A 90 -5.50 -9.96 -2.44
N PHE A 91 -5.77 -9.31 -1.29
CA PHE A 91 -7.11 -9.08 -0.75
C PHE A 91 -7.19 -7.76 0.01
N ASP A 92 -8.38 -7.21 0.13
CA ASP A 92 -8.65 -6.03 0.93
C ASP A 92 -8.87 -6.38 2.41
N VAL A 93 -8.38 -5.53 3.31
CA VAL A 93 -8.47 -5.68 4.77
C VAL A 93 -9.22 -4.48 5.35
N ASP A 94 -10.17 -4.73 6.25
CA ASP A 94 -10.76 -3.68 7.07
C ASP A 94 -9.71 -3.20 8.09
N ILE A 95 -9.15 -2.02 7.84
CA ILE A 95 -8.06 -1.45 8.63
C ILE A 95 -8.47 -1.21 10.07
N ASP A 96 -9.69 -0.69 10.29
CA ASP A 96 -10.17 -0.38 11.64
C ASP A 96 -10.40 -1.64 12.46
N ALA A 97 -11.01 -2.66 11.86
CA ALA A 97 -11.22 -3.94 12.52
C ALA A 97 -9.88 -4.62 12.85
N PHE A 98 -8.94 -4.62 11.90
CA PHE A 98 -7.61 -5.18 12.09
C PHE A 98 -6.85 -4.47 13.23
N ASN A 99 -6.76 -3.15 13.19
CA ASN A 99 -6.04 -2.38 14.19
C ASN A 99 -6.64 -2.52 15.60
N ARG A 100 -7.99 -2.55 15.71
CA ARG A 100 -8.66 -2.84 17.00
C ARG A 100 -8.30 -4.22 17.53
N HIS A 101 -8.25 -5.24 16.65
CA HIS A 101 -7.86 -6.58 17.04
C HIS A 101 -6.42 -6.65 17.56
N VAL A 102 -5.48 -6.05 16.85
CA VAL A 102 -4.07 -5.99 17.25
C VAL A 102 -3.91 -5.26 18.59
N THR A 103 -4.59 -4.13 18.75
CA THR A 103 -4.56 -3.36 20.01
C THR A 103 -5.16 -4.15 21.19
N ALA A 104 -6.27 -4.85 20.97
CA ALA A 104 -6.91 -5.68 22.01
C ALA A 104 -6.02 -6.85 22.46
N ARG A 105 -5.15 -7.35 21.58
CA ARG A 105 -4.15 -8.39 21.90
C ARG A 105 -2.85 -7.85 22.48
N GLY A 106 -2.75 -6.56 22.80
CA GLY A 106 -1.55 -5.95 23.35
C GLY A 106 -0.39 -5.91 22.36
N TYR A 107 -0.69 -5.76 21.07
CA TYR A 107 0.27 -5.73 19.96
C TYR A 107 1.09 -7.04 19.80
N GLU A 108 0.46 -8.16 20.07
CA GLU A 108 1.06 -9.46 19.73
C GLU A 108 1.21 -9.65 18.22
N THR A 109 2.16 -10.48 17.82
CA THR A 109 2.39 -10.79 16.41
C THR A 109 1.13 -11.35 15.75
N VAL A 110 0.77 -10.78 14.61
CA VAL A 110 -0.40 -11.19 13.84
C VAL A 110 -0.02 -12.31 12.88
N SER A 111 -0.79 -13.38 12.87
CA SER A 111 -0.59 -14.49 11.94
C SER A 111 -1.19 -14.20 10.55
N GLY A 112 -0.75 -14.96 9.55
CA GLY A 112 -1.35 -14.90 8.21
C GLY A 112 -2.83 -15.31 8.20
N SER A 113 -3.27 -16.17 9.16
CA SER A 113 -4.67 -16.56 9.33
C SER A 113 -5.52 -15.41 9.88
N ASP A 114 -4.98 -14.58 10.75
CA ASP A 114 -5.68 -13.39 11.25
C ASP A 114 -5.95 -12.42 10.09
N LEU A 115 -4.95 -12.14 9.25
CA LEU A 115 -5.11 -11.30 8.07
C LEU A 115 -6.15 -11.84 7.10
N SER A 116 -6.16 -13.16 6.84
CA SER A 116 -7.13 -13.77 5.92
C SER A 116 -8.55 -13.75 6.48
N SER A 117 -8.72 -13.82 7.79
CA SER A 117 -10.03 -13.68 8.46
C SER A 117 -10.60 -12.27 8.28
N PHE A 118 -9.77 -11.23 8.42
CA PHE A 118 -10.18 -9.86 8.15
C PHE A 118 -10.52 -9.62 6.68
N ALA A 119 -9.78 -10.23 5.75
CA ALA A 119 -10.10 -10.19 4.34
C ALA A 119 -11.45 -10.86 4.01
N ALA A 120 -11.75 -11.99 4.63
CA ALA A 120 -13.02 -12.68 4.44
C ALA A 120 -14.21 -11.82 4.88
N ALA A 121 -14.08 -11.08 5.98
CA ALA A 121 -15.11 -10.15 6.45
C ALA A 121 -15.36 -8.99 5.46
N THR A 122 -14.31 -8.55 4.75
CA THR A 122 -14.40 -7.46 3.76
C THR A 122 -14.96 -7.91 2.41
N ARG A 123 -14.84 -9.19 2.07
CA ARG A 123 -15.40 -9.77 0.81
C ARG A 123 -16.92 -9.66 0.69
N ALA A 124 -17.61 -9.32 1.76
CA ALA A 124 -19.05 -9.03 1.73
C ALA A 124 -19.41 -7.72 0.99
N ARG A 125 -18.44 -6.95 0.52
CA ARG A 125 -18.65 -5.72 -0.28
C ARG A 125 -18.30 -5.99 -1.75
N PRO A 126 -19.31 -6.24 -2.63
CA PRO A 126 -19.06 -6.58 -4.04
C PRO A 126 -18.38 -5.49 -4.86
N ASP A 127 -18.47 -4.24 -4.45
CA ASP A 127 -18.02 -3.08 -5.24
C ASP A 127 -16.49 -2.97 -5.39
N TYR A 128 -15.72 -3.73 -4.59
CA TYR A 128 -14.26 -3.73 -4.65
C TYR A 128 -13.65 -4.86 -5.49
N LEU A 129 -14.44 -5.84 -5.91
CA LEU A 129 -13.94 -7.06 -6.55
C LEU A 129 -13.77 -6.98 -8.08
N GLU A 130 -14.35 -5.96 -8.73
CA GLU A 130 -14.31 -5.86 -10.19
C GLU A 130 -12.99 -5.33 -10.77
N GLN A 131 -12.14 -4.76 -9.95
CA GLN A 131 -10.83 -4.31 -10.42
C GLN A 131 -9.76 -5.14 -9.73
N ALA A 132 -9.20 -6.09 -10.47
CA ALA A 132 -8.05 -6.89 -10.06
C ALA A 132 -6.85 -5.98 -9.69
N ARG A 133 -6.87 -5.35 -8.52
CA ARG A 133 -5.81 -4.49 -8.01
C ARG A 133 -4.98 -5.26 -7.00
N ILE A 134 -3.69 -5.09 -7.08
CA ILE A 134 -2.80 -5.53 -6.00
C ILE A 134 -2.93 -4.51 -4.89
N PHE A 135 -3.39 -4.96 -3.72
CA PHE A 135 -3.46 -4.12 -2.53
C PHE A 135 -2.18 -4.27 -1.72
N GLY A 136 -1.61 -3.12 -1.36
CA GLY A 136 -0.56 -3.04 -0.38
C GLY A 136 -1.03 -2.18 0.80
N TYR A 137 -0.55 -2.53 1.98
CA TYR A 137 -0.82 -1.77 3.20
C TYR A 137 0.45 -1.15 3.71
N LEU A 138 0.34 0.12 4.13
CA LEU A 138 1.37 0.79 4.89
C LEU A 138 1.30 0.28 6.32
N ILE A 139 2.37 -0.27 6.82
CA ILE A 139 2.43 -0.81 8.18
C ILE A 139 3.40 -0.03 9.04
N LYS A 140 3.03 0.13 10.31
CA LYS A 140 3.85 0.73 11.36
C LYS A 140 4.14 -0.31 12.42
N ARG A 141 5.40 -0.52 12.72
CA ARG A 141 5.83 -1.41 13.81
C ARG A 141 5.39 -0.83 15.15
N THR A 142 4.87 -1.70 16.02
CA THR A 142 4.46 -1.36 17.38
C THR A 142 5.35 -2.13 18.36
N GLY A 143 6.12 -1.45 19.13
CA GLY A 143 7.04 -2.05 20.10
C GLY A 143 8.47 -1.70 19.86
#